data_d820c21120695f0c050937caa7a94fce
#
_entry.id   d820c21120695f0c050937caa7a94fce
#
_cell.length_a   1.000
_cell.length_b   1.000
_cell.length_c   1.000
_cell.angle_alpha   90.00
_cell.angle_beta   90.00
_cell.angle_gamma   90.00
#
_symmetry.space_group_name_H-M   'P 1'
#
loop_
_entity.id
_entity.type
_entity.pdbx_description
1 polymer ?
#
loop_
_entity_poly.entity_id
_entity_poly.type
_entity_poly.pdbx_seq_one_letter_code
_entity_poly.pdbx_strand_id
1 'polypeptide(L)'
;MSLKKEKLWIIVAGCIIGIISAMLVYFGNPQNMGFCIACFLRDTAGALGLHRAGAVQYIRPEIIGLVLGSFLMALCKKEFGSKGGSAPMTRFVLGFFVMIGCLMFLGCPFRMILRIAGGDINAIFGLVGFALGILAGVFFLKKGYTLKRTYKLSRFDGIIFPAAQVVMLILLIAAPAFIFFTEAGGGPGAKHAAIAISLIAGLIVGALAQRTRLCMVGGIRDAV
;
A
#
# COMPACT_ATOMS: atom_id res chain seq x y z
N MET A 1 27.78 -3.41 0.98
CA MET A 1 27.54 -1.97 1.30
C MET A 1 27.65 -1.84 2.81
N SER A 2 28.30 -0.80 3.38
CA SER A 2 28.46 -0.70 4.85
C SER A 2 27.09 -0.50 5.50
N LEU A 3 26.84 -1.11 6.67
CA LEU A 3 25.61 -0.99 7.47
C LEU A 3 25.17 0.47 7.69
N LYS A 4 26.13 1.39 7.81
CA LYS A 4 25.83 2.84 7.91
C LYS A 4 25.18 3.39 6.64
N LYS A 5 25.62 2.96 5.45
CA LYS A 5 25.04 3.41 4.17
C LYS A 5 23.61 2.86 3.97
N GLU A 6 23.32 1.64 4.40
CA GLU A 6 21.97 1.06 4.31
C GLU A 6 20.99 1.80 5.22
N LYS A 7 21.37 2.09 6.45
CA LYS A 7 20.55 2.89 7.38
C LYS A 7 20.25 4.28 6.83
N LEU A 8 21.27 4.93 6.27
CA LEU A 8 21.11 6.26 5.65
C LEU A 8 20.10 6.22 4.48
N TRP A 9 20.19 5.21 3.62
CA TRP A 9 19.25 5.05 2.50
C TRP A 9 17.80 4.87 2.96
N ILE A 10 17.56 4.13 4.05
CA ILE A 10 16.22 3.94 4.63
C ILE A 10 15.68 5.27 5.15
N ILE A 11 16.50 6.06 5.85
CA ILE A 11 16.11 7.37 6.39
C ILE A 11 15.77 8.32 5.25
N VAL A 12 16.64 8.43 4.24
CA VAL A 12 16.43 9.29 3.07
C VAL A 12 15.16 8.89 2.32
N ALA A 13 14.94 7.59 2.09
CA ALA A 13 13.72 7.11 1.45
C ALA A 13 12.48 7.47 2.27
N GLY A 14 12.51 7.31 3.60
CA GLY A 14 11.41 7.72 4.48
C GLY A 14 11.11 9.22 4.38
N CYS A 15 12.13 10.08 4.37
CA CYS A 15 11.97 11.52 4.19
C CYS A 15 11.34 11.86 2.82
N ILE A 16 11.82 11.25 1.73
CA ILE A 16 11.28 11.48 0.39
C ILE A 16 9.81 11.06 0.32
N ILE A 17 9.48 9.89 0.86
CA ILE A 17 8.10 9.38 0.89
C ILE A 17 7.19 10.30 1.72
N GLY A 18 7.66 10.81 2.85
CA GLY A 18 6.94 11.78 3.67
C GLY A 18 6.64 13.07 2.92
N ILE A 19 7.65 13.63 2.23
CA ILE A 19 7.50 14.84 1.40
C ILE A 19 6.50 14.60 0.26
N ILE A 20 6.63 13.48 -0.46
CA ILE A 20 5.68 13.13 -1.54
C ILE A 20 4.25 13.02 -1.01
N SER A 21 4.07 12.41 0.16
CA SER A 21 2.74 12.29 0.79
C SER A 21 2.13 13.64 1.14
N ALA A 22 2.93 14.59 1.65
CA ALA A 22 2.49 15.95 1.92
C ALA A 22 2.15 16.71 0.63
N MET A 23 2.99 16.57 -0.40
CA MET A 23 2.74 17.17 -1.72
C MET A 23 1.43 16.65 -2.35
N LEU A 24 1.15 15.35 -2.27
CA LEU A 24 -0.10 14.79 -2.79
C LEU A 24 -1.34 15.39 -2.09
N VAL A 25 -1.27 15.65 -0.78
CA VAL A 25 -2.35 16.36 -0.07
C VAL A 25 -2.48 17.79 -0.58
N TYR A 26 -1.36 18.49 -0.78
CA TYR A 26 -1.36 19.85 -1.34
C TYR A 26 -1.99 19.90 -2.74
N PHE A 27 -1.75 18.88 -3.57
CA PHE A 27 -2.31 18.78 -4.93
C PHE A 27 -3.75 18.24 -4.99
N GLY A 28 -4.39 17.97 -3.86
CA GLY A 28 -5.82 17.67 -3.82
C GLY A 28 -6.21 16.32 -3.21
N ASN A 29 -5.27 15.48 -2.79
CA ASN A 29 -5.61 14.26 -2.06
C ASN A 29 -6.25 14.60 -0.70
N PRO A 30 -7.11 13.71 -0.16
CA PRO A 30 -7.75 13.96 1.13
C PRO A 30 -6.71 14.17 2.24
N GLN A 31 -7.03 15.04 3.20
CA GLN A 31 -6.18 15.30 4.37
C GLN A 31 -5.84 14.01 5.12
N ASN A 32 -4.59 13.88 5.56
CA ASN A 32 -4.03 12.69 6.22
C ASN A 32 -4.13 11.39 5.38
N MET A 33 -4.39 11.51 4.07
CA MET A 33 -4.48 10.40 3.13
C MET A 33 -3.60 10.63 1.89
N GLY A 34 -2.51 11.37 2.01
CA GLY A 34 -1.60 11.61 0.89
C GLY A 34 -1.20 10.30 0.19
N PHE A 35 -0.90 9.28 1.00
CA PHE A 35 -0.64 7.92 0.51
C PHE A 35 -1.23 6.90 1.49
N CYS A 36 -2.34 6.25 1.15
CA CYS A 36 -2.99 5.23 1.99
C CYS A 36 -3.40 4.01 1.18
N ILE A 37 -2.64 2.91 1.33
CA ILE A 37 -2.86 1.71 0.51
C ILE A 37 -4.26 1.12 0.75
N ALA A 38 -4.66 0.88 2.00
CA ALA A 38 -5.95 0.26 2.31
C ALA A 38 -7.14 1.11 1.85
N CYS A 39 -7.10 2.45 2.08
CA CYS A 39 -8.18 3.33 1.65
C CYS A 39 -8.26 3.42 0.13
N PHE A 40 -7.13 3.46 -0.54
CA PHE A 40 -7.07 3.57 -1.99
C PHE A 40 -7.50 2.27 -2.69
N LEU A 41 -7.21 1.10 -2.10
CA LEU A 41 -7.76 -0.18 -2.56
C LEU A 41 -9.28 -0.24 -2.39
N ARG A 42 -9.81 0.27 -1.26
CA ARG A 42 -11.26 0.41 -1.05
C ARG A 42 -11.88 1.29 -2.12
N ASP A 43 -11.31 2.47 -2.39
CA ASP A 43 -11.81 3.41 -3.38
C ASP A 43 -11.82 2.78 -4.78
N THR A 44 -10.77 2.04 -5.14
CA THR A 44 -10.67 1.29 -6.40
C THR A 44 -11.73 0.17 -6.47
N ALA A 45 -11.95 -0.57 -5.39
CA ALA A 45 -13.01 -1.57 -5.31
C ALA A 45 -14.40 -0.95 -5.51
N GLY A 46 -14.63 0.24 -4.96
CA GLY A 46 -15.86 1.00 -5.17
C GLY A 46 -16.04 1.46 -6.61
N ALA A 47 -14.98 1.94 -7.25
CA ALA A 47 -15.00 2.33 -8.65
C ALA A 47 -15.35 1.15 -9.57
N LEU A 48 -14.91 -0.06 -9.24
CA LEU A 48 -15.24 -1.31 -9.92
C LEU A 48 -16.64 -1.85 -9.59
N GLY A 49 -17.41 -1.16 -8.74
CA GLY A 49 -18.77 -1.58 -8.36
C GLY A 49 -18.83 -2.71 -7.34
N LEU A 50 -17.71 -3.09 -6.71
CA LEU A 50 -17.68 -4.13 -5.68
C LEU A 50 -18.35 -3.69 -4.37
N HIS A 51 -18.57 -2.39 -4.18
CA HIS A 51 -19.41 -1.83 -3.14
C HIS A 51 -20.14 -0.58 -3.63
N ARG A 52 -21.19 -0.15 -2.91
CA ARG A 52 -22.08 0.96 -3.30
C ARG A 52 -21.89 2.25 -2.48
N ALA A 53 -20.80 2.37 -1.71
CA ALA A 53 -20.51 3.59 -0.95
C ALA A 53 -20.04 4.70 -1.89
N GLY A 54 -20.96 5.54 -2.39
CA GLY A 54 -20.69 6.59 -3.39
C GLY A 54 -19.63 7.61 -3.00
N ALA A 55 -19.39 7.82 -1.69
CA ALA A 55 -18.36 8.73 -1.19
C ALA A 55 -16.90 8.28 -1.44
N VAL A 56 -16.67 7.02 -1.80
CA VAL A 56 -15.35 6.39 -1.87
C VAL A 56 -15.21 5.52 -3.12
N GLN A 57 -15.44 6.11 -4.27
CA GLN A 57 -15.38 5.46 -5.59
C GLN A 57 -14.44 6.24 -6.51
N TYR A 58 -13.20 5.75 -6.64
CA TYR A 58 -12.19 6.32 -7.54
C TYR A 58 -11.06 5.32 -7.77
N ILE A 59 -10.63 5.12 -9.02
CA ILE A 59 -9.43 4.34 -9.31
C ILE A 59 -8.21 5.18 -8.96
N ARG A 60 -7.42 4.72 -8.00
CA ARG A 60 -6.29 5.50 -7.44
C ARG A 60 -4.98 5.28 -8.19
N PRO A 61 -4.50 6.27 -8.96
CA PRO A 61 -3.24 6.16 -9.72
C PRO A 61 -2.02 5.94 -8.83
N GLU A 62 -2.06 6.37 -7.56
CA GLU A 62 -0.98 6.18 -6.59
C GLU A 62 -0.68 4.69 -6.37
N ILE A 63 -1.72 3.84 -6.29
CA ILE A 63 -1.55 2.40 -6.11
C ILE A 63 -1.02 1.75 -7.38
N ILE A 64 -1.55 2.17 -8.54
CA ILE A 64 -1.06 1.70 -9.84
C ILE A 64 0.44 2.03 -9.96
N GLY A 65 0.82 3.28 -9.69
CA GLY A 65 2.20 3.73 -9.72
C GLY A 65 3.08 2.95 -8.73
N LEU A 66 2.62 2.72 -7.50
CA LEU A 66 3.36 1.97 -6.48
C LEU A 66 3.69 0.55 -6.94
N VAL A 67 2.72 -0.16 -7.49
CA VAL A 67 2.93 -1.52 -7.99
C VAL A 67 3.84 -1.52 -9.21
N LEU A 68 3.60 -0.65 -10.19
CA LEU A 68 4.42 -0.56 -11.40
C LEU A 68 5.85 -0.10 -11.08
N GLY A 69 6.02 0.87 -10.18
CA GLY A 69 7.34 1.37 -9.76
C GLY A 69 8.16 0.30 -9.05
N SER A 70 7.54 -0.47 -8.15
CA SER A 70 8.22 -1.60 -7.49
C SER A 70 8.54 -2.71 -8.48
N PHE A 71 7.64 -3.02 -9.41
CA PHE A 71 7.86 -4.02 -10.46
C PHE A 71 9.01 -3.62 -11.40
N LEU A 72 9.03 -2.38 -11.89
CA LEU A 72 10.11 -1.86 -12.74
C LEU A 72 11.46 -1.90 -12.02
N MET A 73 11.50 -1.48 -10.75
CA MET A 73 12.74 -1.54 -9.95
C MET A 73 13.23 -2.98 -9.77
N ALA A 74 12.33 -3.93 -9.51
CA ALA A 74 12.67 -5.34 -9.39
C ALA A 74 13.21 -5.92 -10.70
N LEU A 75 12.67 -5.52 -11.86
CA LEU A 75 13.19 -5.90 -13.18
C LEU A 75 14.58 -5.30 -13.43
N CYS A 76 14.76 -3.99 -13.18
CA CYS A 76 16.05 -3.30 -13.37
C CYS A 76 17.17 -3.93 -12.52
N LYS A 77 16.85 -4.40 -11.32
CA LYS A 77 17.81 -5.04 -10.42
C LYS A 77 17.91 -6.54 -10.60
N LYS A 78 17.17 -7.13 -11.55
CA LYS A 78 17.10 -8.60 -11.78
C LYS A 78 16.70 -9.39 -10.53
N GLU A 79 15.94 -8.75 -9.62
CA GLU A 79 15.41 -9.34 -8.39
C GLU A 79 13.99 -9.89 -8.57
N PHE A 80 13.42 -9.76 -9.78
CA PHE A 80 12.07 -10.22 -10.04
C PHE A 80 11.97 -11.74 -9.96
N GLY A 81 11.10 -12.22 -9.10
CA GLY A 81 10.83 -13.63 -8.92
C GLY A 81 9.45 -13.87 -8.31
N SER A 82 8.65 -14.67 -8.99
CA SER A 82 7.33 -15.07 -8.48
C SER A 82 7.49 -16.20 -7.46
N LYS A 83 6.85 -16.05 -6.31
CA LYS A 83 6.84 -17.04 -5.23
C LYS A 83 5.41 -17.31 -4.78
N GLY A 84 5.02 -18.58 -4.79
CA GLY A 84 3.78 -19.04 -4.17
C GLY A 84 4.00 -19.54 -2.76
N GLY A 85 2.96 -19.52 -1.95
CA GLY A 85 2.97 -20.08 -0.60
C GLY A 85 2.05 -21.28 -0.49
N SER A 86 2.45 -22.29 0.26
CA SER A 86 1.52 -23.32 0.74
C SER A 86 0.47 -22.68 1.67
N ALA A 87 -0.63 -23.33 1.90
CA ALA A 87 -1.74 -22.85 2.72
C ALA A 87 -2.38 -21.54 2.20
N PRO A 88 -2.89 -21.50 0.94
CA PRO A 88 -3.48 -20.30 0.37
C PRO A 88 -4.71 -19.83 1.13
N MET A 89 -5.53 -20.75 1.65
CA MET A 89 -6.72 -20.42 2.42
C MET A 89 -6.40 -19.69 3.73
N THR A 90 -5.37 -20.15 4.46
CA THR A 90 -4.93 -19.46 5.69
C THR A 90 -4.43 -18.05 5.39
N ARG A 91 -3.69 -17.87 4.29
CA ARG A 91 -3.21 -16.54 3.86
C ARG A 91 -4.35 -15.62 3.47
N PHE A 92 -5.36 -16.15 2.79
CA PHE A 92 -6.57 -15.40 2.42
C PHE A 92 -7.32 -14.92 3.67
N VAL A 93 -7.58 -15.83 4.62
CA VAL A 93 -8.27 -15.49 5.88
C VAL A 93 -7.49 -14.43 6.68
N LEU A 94 -6.18 -14.58 6.82
CA LEU A 94 -5.34 -13.59 7.49
C LEU A 94 -5.38 -12.23 6.78
N GLY A 95 -5.29 -12.21 5.45
CA GLY A 95 -5.40 -10.98 4.66
C GLY A 95 -6.76 -10.31 4.80
N PHE A 96 -7.83 -11.08 4.86
CA PHE A 96 -9.19 -10.60 5.10
C PHE A 96 -9.31 -9.88 6.46
N PHE A 97 -8.81 -10.50 7.55
CA PHE A 97 -8.80 -9.85 8.86
C PHE A 97 -7.89 -8.62 8.94
N VAL A 98 -6.74 -8.63 8.26
CA VAL A 98 -5.88 -7.45 8.14
C VAL A 98 -6.64 -6.31 7.48
N MET A 99 -7.39 -6.58 6.39
CA MET A 99 -8.16 -5.54 5.71
C MET A 99 -9.30 -5.00 6.56
N ILE A 100 -10.02 -5.86 7.30
CA ILE A 100 -11.03 -5.42 8.29
C ILE A 100 -10.38 -4.48 9.31
N GLY A 101 -9.25 -4.85 9.91
CA GLY A 101 -8.55 -4.01 10.88
C GLY A 101 -8.14 -2.65 10.29
N CYS A 102 -7.61 -2.63 9.07
CA CYS A 102 -7.26 -1.40 8.38
C CYS A 102 -8.47 -0.50 8.09
N LEU A 103 -9.62 -1.09 7.75
CA LEU A 103 -10.84 -0.33 7.47
C LEU A 103 -11.49 0.21 8.75
N MET A 104 -11.48 -0.57 9.83
CA MET A 104 -11.96 -0.12 11.16
C MET A 104 -11.13 1.04 11.70
N PHE A 105 -9.81 0.97 11.55
CA PHE A 105 -8.89 2.04 11.96
C PHE A 105 -8.94 3.24 11.00
N LEU A 106 -9.61 3.12 9.85
CA LEU A 106 -9.63 4.10 8.76
C LEU A 106 -8.23 4.42 8.21
N GLY A 107 -7.40 3.40 8.06
CA GLY A 107 -6.08 3.55 7.45
C GLY A 107 -5.17 2.34 7.59
N CYS A 108 -4.23 2.22 6.66
CA CYS A 108 -3.12 1.27 6.77
C CYS A 108 -2.04 1.80 7.74
N PRO A 109 -1.06 0.99 8.15
CA PRO A 109 0.05 1.44 9.00
C PRO A 109 0.80 2.65 8.45
N PHE A 110 0.86 2.79 7.13
CA PHE A 110 1.47 3.94 6.48
C PHE A 110 0.67 5.23 6.76
N ARG A 111 -0.65 5.20 6.57
CA ARG A 111 -1.52 6.33 6.91
C ARG A 111 -1.49 6.67 8.40
N MET A 112 -1.33 5.67 9.26
CA MET A 112 -1.21 5.86 10.70
C MET A 112 -0.08 6.83 11.04
N ILE A 113 1.09 6.69 10.41
CA ILE A 113 2.23 7.61 10.60
C ILE A 113 1.88 9.01 10.09
N LEU A 114 1.23 9.13 8.94
CA LEU A 114 0.79 10.42 8.40
C LEU A 114 -0.23 11.11 9.32
N ARG A 115 -1.13 10.35 9.95
CA ARG A 115 -2.09 10.86 10.93
C ARG A 115 -1.39 11.35 12.20
N ILE A 116 -0.40 10.62 12.70
CA ILE A 116 0.41 11.06 13.86
C ILE A 116 1.14 12.36 13.52
N ALA A 117 1.77 12.43 12.35
CA ALA A 117 2.44 13.65 11.89
C ALA A 117 1.47 14.83 11.70
N GLY A 118 0.21 14.56 11.36
CA GLY A 118 -0.87 15.54 11.28
C GLY A 118 -1.54 15.89 12.61
N GLY A 119 -1.03 15.40 13.76
CA GLY A 119 -1.53 15.73 15.10
C GLY A 119 -2.73 14.90 15.58
N ASP A 120 -3.07 13.79 14.90
CA ASP A 120 -4.16 12.91 15.33
C ASP A 120 -3.70 11.95 16.45
N ILE A 121 -4.06 12.29 17.68
CA ILE A 121 -3.71 11.52 18.89
C ILE A 121 -4.26 10.09 18.83
N ASN A 122 -5.44 9.86 18.24
CA ASN A 122 -6.01 8.53 18.12
C ASN A 122 -5.12 7.57 17.31
N ALA A 123 -4.30 8.11 16.41
CA ALA A 123 -3.36 7.31 15.63
C ALA A 123 -2.22 6.72 16.50
N ILE A 124 -1.91 7.32 17.64
CA ILE A 124 -0.92 6.80 18.60
C ILE A 124 -1.43 5.50 19.22
N PHE A 125 -2.71 5.45 19.63
CA PHE A 125 -3.32 4.22 20.12
C PHE A 125 -3.34 3.13 19.05
N GLY A 126 -3.56 3.52 17.78
CA GLY A 126 -3.43 2.61 16.65
C GLY A 126 -2.01 2.06 16.48
N LEU A 127 -0.97 2.89 16.67
CA LEU A 127 0.43 2.46 16.63
C LEU A 127 0.75 1.45 17.74
N VAL A 128 0.27 1.71 18.96
CA VAL A 128 0.44 0.78 20.09
C VAL A 128 -0.25 -0.55 19.79
N GLY A 129 -1.50 -0.54 19.34
CA GLY A 129 -2.23 -1.75 18.95
C GLY A 129 -1.55 -2.52 17.81
N PHE A 130 -1.01 -1.81 16.81
CA PHE A 130 -0.25 -2.39 15.72
C PHE A 130 1.04 -3.06 16.21
N ALA A 131 1.79 -2.41 17.10
CA ALA A 131 3.00 -2.97 17.70
C ALA A 131 2.69 -4.22 18.53
N LEU A 132 1.66 -4.17 19.39
CA LEU A 132 1.22 -5.31 20.18
C LEU A 132 0.78 -6.49 19.30
N GLY A 133 0.08 -6.23 18.21
CA GLY A 133 -0.29 -7.25 17.24
C GLY A 133 0.91 -7.93 16.60
N ILE A 134 1.96 -7.17 16.25
CA ILE A 134 3.22 -7.72 15.73
C ILE A 134 3.92 -8.56 16.79
N LEU A 135 4.02 -8.08 18.04
CA LEU A 135 4.61 -8.82 19.16
C LEU A 135 3.90 -10.15 19.39
N ALA A 136 2.57 -10.16 19.38
CA ALA A 136 1.80 -11.40 19.46
C ALA A 136 2.13 -12.34 18.30
N GLY A 137 2.22 -11.82 17.06
CA GLY A 137 2.64 -12.61 15.90
C GLY A 137 4.05 -13.20 16.05
N VAL A 138 5.00 -12.42 16.55
CA VAL A 138 6.39 -12.88 16.83
C VAL A 138 6.38 -13.98 17.88
N PHE A 139 5.57 -13.86 18.92
CA PHE A 139 5.43 -14.89 19.94
C PHE A 139 4.96 -16.24 19.36
N PHE A 140 3.93 -16.23 18.48
CA PHE A 140 3.49 -17.43 17.80
C PHE A 140 4.55 -18.01 16.85
N LEU A 141 5.30 -17.16 16.14
CA LEU A 141 6.40 -17.60 15.29
C LEU A 141 7.51 -18.26 16.10
N LYS A 142 7.89 -17.70 17.27
CA LYS A 142 8.86 -18.30 18.20
C LYS A 142 8.38 -19.64 18.79
N LYS A 143 7.05 -19.83 18.91
CA LYS A 143 6.44 -21.11 19.31
C LYS A 143 6.32 -22.15 18.20
N GLY A 144 6.89 -21.88 17.03
CA GLY A 144 6.92 -22.84 15.90
C GLY A 144 5.76 -22.71 14.92
N TYR A 145 4.91 -21.67 15.02
CA TYR A 145 3.91 -21.42 14.01
C TYR A 145 4.58 -21.08 12.67
N THR A 146 4.18 -21.75 11.62
CA THR A 146 4.69 -21.49 10.27
C THR A 146 3.59 -21.65 9.23
N LEU A 147 3.60 -20.79 8.21
CA LEU A 147 2.74 -20.91 7.02
C LEU A 147 3.29 -21.93 6.01
N LYS A 148 4.18 -22.81 6.45
CA LYS A 148 4.85 -23.85 5.67
C LYS A 148 5.71 -23.30 4.52
N ARG A 149 5.91 -24.11 3.47
CA ARG A 149 6.91 -23.83 2.41
C ARG A 149 6.45 -22.77 1.43
N THR A 150 7.40 -22.00 0.90
CA THR A 150 7.25 -21.21 -0.31
C THR A 150 7.91 -21.96 -1.46
N TYR A 151 7.32 -21.88 -2.64
CA TYR A 151 7.85 -22.45 -3.87
C TYR A 151 7.93 -21.39 -4.97
N LYS A 152 8.85 -21.58 -5.90
CA LYS A 152 8.99 -20.70 -7.06
C LYS A 152 7.83 -20.98 -8.02
N LEU A 153 7.17 -19.92 -8.46
CA LEU A 153 6.15 -19.94 -9.51
C LEU A 153 6.75 -19.51 -10.85
N SER A 154 5.99 -19.71 -11.91
CA SER A 154 6.32 -19.18 -13.23
C SER A 154 6.46 -17.64 -13.18
N ARG A 155 7.33 -17.10 -14.02
CA ARG A 155 7.44 -15.64 -14.16
C ARG A 155 6.13 -15.00 -14.62
N PHE A 156 5.33 -15.70 -15.39
CA PHE A 156 4.02 -15.26 -15.86
C PHE A 156 3.06 -14.98 -14.69
N ASP A 157 3.02 -15.82 -13.66
CA ASP A 157 2.16 -15.61 -12.48
C ASP A 157 2.49 -14.29 -11.76
N GLY A 158 3.77 -13.90 -11.76
CA GLY A 158 4.20 -12.64 -11.16
C GLY A 158 3.86 -11.41 -11.99
N ILE A 159 3.63 -11.54 -13.30
CA ILE A 159 3.32 -10.43 -14.22
C ILE A 159 1.82 -10.11 -14.20
N ILE A 160 0.96 -11.06 -13.86
CA ILE A 160 -0.51 -10.88 -13.87
C ILE A 160 -0.93 -9.65 -13.05
N PHE A 161 -0.39 -9.49 -11.85
CA PHE A 161 -0.78 -8.38 -10.98
C PHE A 161 -0.34 -7.01 -11.51
N PRO A 162 0.91 -6.78 -11.94
CA PRO A 162 1.31 -5.55 -12.63
C PRO A 162 0.51 -5.31 -13.93
N ALA A 163 0.22 -6.34 -14.71
CA ALA A 163 -0.61 -6.20 -15.92
C ALA A 163 -2.03 -5.73 -15.57
N ALA A 164 -2.65 -6.27 -14.51
CA ALA A 164 -3.93 -5.81 -14.03
C ALA A 164 -3.90 -4.31 -13.63
N GLN A 165 -2.79 -3.81 -13.09
CA GLN A 165 -2.65 -2.38 -12.78
C GLN A 165 -2.60 -1.51 -14.05
N VAL A 166 -1.98 -1.99 -15.13
CA VAL A 166 -2.02 -1.30 -16.43
C VAL A 166 -3.45 -1.24 -16.98
N VAL A 167 -4.20 -2.34 -16.86
CA VAL A 167 -5.63 -2.35 -17.23
C VAL A 167 -6.42 -1.34 -16.40
N MET A 168 -6.18 -1.26 -15.09
CA MET A 168 -6.81 -0.26 -14.23
C MET A 168 -6.49 1.17 -14.65
N LEU A 169 -5.25 1.44 -15.08
CA LEU A 169 -4.86 2.75 -15.60
C LEU A 169 -5.60 3.08 -16.89
N ILE A 170 -5.75 2.13 -17.80
CA ILE A 170 -6.51 2.30 -19.02
C ILE A 170 -7.99 2.59 -18.70
N LEU A 171 -8.59 1.85 -17.77
CA LEU A 171 -9.97 2.06 -17.32
C LEU A 171 -10.16 3.44 -16.67
N LEU A 172 -9.18 3.93 -15.92
CA LEU A 172 -9.22 5.27 -15.33
C LEU A 172 -9.22 6.36 -16.41
N ILE A 173 -8.38 6.21 -17.46
CA ILE A 173 -8.23 7.21 -18.52
C ILE A 173 -9.44 7.15 -19.46
N ALA A 174 -9.90 5.95 -19.82
CA ALA A 174 -11.04 5.75 -20.69
C ALA A 174 -12.38 6.10 -20.03
N ALA A 175 -12.45 6.04 -18.69
CA ALA A 175 -13.62 6.33 -17.86
C ALA A 175 -14.94 5.78 -18.44
N PRO A 176 -15.01 4.46 -18.75
CA PRO A 176 -16.23 3.90 -19.35
C PRO A 176 -17.40 3.95 -18.37
N ALA A 177 -18.62 3.95 -18.86
CA ALA A 177 -19.87 4.13 -18.09
C ALA A 177 -20.08 3.11 -16.94
N PHE A 178 -19.39 1.97 -16.97
CA PHE A 178 -19.49 0.96 -15.89
C PHE A 178 -18.53 1.22 -14.71
N ILE A 179 -17.62 2.20 -14.83
CA ILE A 179 -16.75 2.62 -13.73
C ILE A 179 -17.44 3.73 -12.95
N PHE A 180 -17.53 3.56 -11.64
CA PHE A 180 -18.16 4.55 -10.77
C PHE A 180 -17.13 5.54 -10.25
N PHE A 181 -17.49 6.81 -10.29
CA PHE A 181 -16.72 7.90 -9.73
C PHE A 181 -17.55 8.67 -8.71
N THR A 182 -16.94 9.05 -7.60
CA THR A 182 -17.59 9.91 -6.60
C THR A 182 -17.88 11.28 -7.21
N GLU A 183 -19.12 11.77 -7.09
CA GLU A 183 -19.49 13.09 -7.53
C GLU A 183 -18.72 14.20 -6.79
N ALA A 184 -18.57 15.34 -7.44
CA ALA A 184 -17.86 16.49 -6.86
C ALA A 184 -18.50 16.91 -5.53
N GLY A 185 -17.70 16.97 -4.46
CA GLY A 185 -18.17 17.26 -3.11
C GLY A 185 -18.73 16.06 -2.34
N GLY A 186 -18.89 14.90 -2.97
CA GLY A 186 -19.52 13.70 -2.36
C GLY A 186 -18.64 12.93 -1.37
N GLY A 187 -17.38 13.29 -1.16
CA GLY A 187 -16.54 12.62 -0.19
C GLY A 187 -15.06 12.46 -0.58
N PRO A 188 -14.31 11.61 0.11
CA PRO A 188 -12.87 11.38 -0.16
C PRO A 188 -12.56 10.89 -1.57
N GLY A 189 -13.48 10.18 -2.23
CA GLY A 189 -13.31 9.71 -3.61
C GLY A 189 -13.21 10.85 -4.63
N ALA A 190 -13.90 11.96 -4.38
CA ALA A 190 -13.86 13.16 -5.23
C ALA A 190 -12.58 13.99 -5.06
N LYS A 191 -11.83 13.75 -3.97
CA LYS A 191 -10.57 14.45 -3.68
C LYS A 191 -9.41 13.63 -4.20
N HIS A 192 -8.73 14.13 -5.22
CA HIS A 192 -7.55 13.48 -5.80
C HIS A 192 -6.67 14.50 -6.51
N ALA A 193 -5.37 14.28 -6.49
CA ALA A 193 -4.44 15.03 -7.31
C ALA A 193 -4.58 14.62 -8.79
N ALA A 194 -4.00 15.40 -9.70
CA ALA A 194 -4.00 15.07 -11.11
C ALA A 194 -3.39 13.67 -11.34
N ILE A 195 -3.97 12.90 -12.28
CA ILE A 195 -3.59 11.50 -12.56
C ILE A 195 -2.07 11.36 -12.77
N ALA A 196 -1.46 12.27 -13.54
CA ALA A 196 -0.02 12.22 -13.81
C ALA A 196 0.82 12.41 -12.53
N ILE A 197 0.44 13.35 -11.66
CA ILE A 197 1.14 13.63 -10.39
C ILE A 197 1.03 12.43 -9.47
N SER A 198 -0.17 11.88 -9.30
CA SER A 198 -0.43 10.70 -8.49
C SER A 198 0.32 9.47 -8.99
N LEU A 199 0.35 9.26 -10.30
CA LEU A 199 1.05 8.13 -10.91
C LEU A 199 2.57 8.24 -10.72
N ILE A 200 3.16 9.41 -10.99
CA ILE A 200 4.60 9.66 -10.81
C ILE A 200 4.98 9.49 -9.33
N ALA A 201 4.20 10.06 -8.41
CA ALA A 201 4.41 9.90 -6.98
C ALA A 201 4.39 8.41 -6.59
N GLY A 202 3.40 7.66 -7.08
CA GLY A 202 3.32 6.21 -6.87
C GLY A 202 4.53 5.46 -7.41
N LEU A 203 4.97 5.76 -8.64
CA LEU A 203 6.16 5.14 -9.25
C LEU A 203 7.42 5.35 -8.40
N ILE A 204 7.66 6.58 -7.92
CA ILE A 204 8.81 6.91 -7.09
C ILE A 204 8.73 6.16 -5.75
N VAL A 205 7.58 6.21 -5.07
CA VAL A 205 7.37 5.53 -3.79
C VAL A 205 7.54 4.02 -3.95
N GLY A 206 6.99 3.42 -5.02
CA GLY A 206 7.12 2.00 -5.32
C GLY A 206 8.58 1.59 -5.57
N ALA A 207 9.32 2.36 -6.34
CA ALA A 207 10.74 2.12 -6.60
C ALA A 207 11.60 2.22 -5.32
N LEU A 208 11.34 3.22 -4.47
CA LEU A 208 12.00 3.39 -3.18
C LEU A 208 11.66 2.24 -2.21
N ALA A 209 10.39 1.87 -2.13
CA ALA A 209 9.92 0.78 -1.27
C ALA A 209 10.57 -0.56 -1.66
N GLN A 210 10.67 -0.86 -2.95
CA GLN A 210 11.38 -2.06 -3.44
C GLN A 210 12.87 -2.01 -3.11
N ARG A 211 13.50 -0.85 -3.26
CA ARG A 211 14.95 -0.69 -3.02
C ARG A 211 15.34 -0.77 -1.56
N THR A 212 14.54 -0.19 -0.68
CA THR A 212 14.78 -0.16 0.77
C THR A 212 14.14 -1.33 1.51
N ARG A 213 13.37 -2.18 0.80
CA ARG A 213 12.54 -3.24 1.40
C ARG A 213 11.65 -2.70 2.51
N LEU A 214 11.06 -1.54 2.26
CA LEU A 214 10.21 -0.84 3.21
C LEU A 214 9.08 -1.75 3.70
N CYS A 215 9.16 -2.17 4.94
CA CYS A 215 8.15 -3.00 5.59
C CYS A 215 8.02 -2.57 7.06
N MET A 216 6.88 -1.97 7.40
CA MET A 216 6.65 -1.51 8.77
C MET A 216 6.51 -2.67 9.77
N VAL A 217 5.91 -3.77 9.34
CA VAL A 217 5.82 -5.01 10.15
C VAL A 217 7.21 -5.60 10.35
N GLY A 218 8.01 -5.69 9.26
CA GLY A 218 9.37 -6.20 9.31
C GLY A 218 10.26 -5.36 10.23
N GLY A 219 10.17 -4.03 10.16
CA GLY A 219 10.98 -3.14 10.99
C GLY A 219 10.75 -3.35 12.49
N ILE A 220 9.51 -3.52 12.95
CA ILE A 220 9.22 -3.81 14.36
C ILE A 220 9.61 -5.25 14.71
N ARG A 221 9.30 -6.23 13.84
CA ARG A 221 9.66 -7.64 14.06
C ARG A 221 11.17 -7.83 14.23
N ASP A 222 11.97 -7.18 13.42
CA ASP A 222 13.42 -7.35 13.40
C ASP A 222 14.12 -6.57 14.54
N ALA A 223 13.37 -5.70 15.25
CA ALA A 223 13.83 -4.99 16.44
C ALA A 223 13.62 -5.79 17.75
N VAL A 224 12.85 -6.90 17.71
CA VAL A 224 12.46 -7.76 18.85
C VAL A 224 13.00 -9.19 18.67
#